data_fafe348753ae7f76dc1af91e7b92b26a
#
_entry.id   fafe348753ae7f76dc1af91e7b92b26a
#
_cell.length_a   1.000
_cell.length_b   1.000
_cell.length_c   1.000
_cell.angle_alpha   90.00
_cell.angle_beta   90.00
_cell.angle_gamma   90.00
#
_symmetry.space_group_name_H-M   'P 1'
#
loop_
_entity.id
_entity.type
_entity.pdbx_description
1 polymer ?
#
loop_
_entity_poly.entity_id
_entity_poly.type
_entity_poly.pdbx_seq_one_letter_code
_entity_poly.pdbx_strand_id
1 'polypeptide(L)'
;MSAVASPTTSAVYKNLLGFLGRLDQHHVPYDLASIRPEAIMVQFALPGERWEVEFLAGGDVEVECFRSDGQIADESVLDGLWQRLASDGG
;
A
#
# COMPACT_ATOMS: atom_id res chain seq x y z
N MET A 1 -27.98 -1.97 -15.00
CA MET A 1 -26.91 -2.57 -15.65
C MET A 1 -25.77 -2.77 -14.73
N SER A 2 -25.18 -3.71 -14.88
CA SER A 2 -24.06 -3.92 -14.06
C SER A 2 -22.85 -3.88 -14.90
N ALA A 3 -22.02 -3.01 -14.53
CA ALA A 3 -20.69 -3.09 -15.06
C ALA A 3 -20.07 -4.33 -14.47
N VAL A 4 -19.72 -5.21 -15.32
CA VAL A 4 -19.00 -6.37 -14.86
C VAL A 4 -17.52 -5.97 -14.84
N ALA A 5 -16.97 -5.83 -13.65
CA ALA A 5 -15.56 -5.54 -13.53
C ALA A 5 -14.78 -6.73 -14.06
N SER A 6 -13.67 -6.46 -14.74
CA SER A 6 -12.80 -7.53 -15.19
C SER A 6 -12.22 -8.25 -13.97
N PRO A 7 -11.83 -9.53 -14.09
CA PRO A 7 -11.20 -10.21 -12.98
C PRO A 7 -9.98 -9.48 -12.45
N THR A 8 -9.19 -8.84 -13.34
CA THR A 8 -8.04 -8.07 -12.93
C THR A 8 -8.45 -6.90 -12.03
N THR A 9 -9.49 -6.16 -12.41
CA THR A 9 -9.98 -5.04 -11.62
C THR A 9 -10.46 -5.52 -10.26
N SER A 10 -11.19 -6.62 -10.21
CA SER A 10 -11.65 -7.19 -8.94
C SER A 10 -10.49 -7.59 -8.04
N ALA A 11 -9.45 -8.19 -8.63
CA ALA A 11 -8.28 -8.59 -7.87
C ALA A 11 -7.55 -7.38 -7.29
N VAL A 12 -7.40 -6.32 -8.08
CA VAL A 12 -6.76 -5.09 -7.60
C VAL A 12 -7.55 -4.50 -6.44
N TYR A 13 -8.86 -4.44 -6.57
CA TYR A 13 -9.72 -3.90 -5.52
C TYR A 13 -9.58 -4.71 -4.22
N LYS A 14 -9.60 -6.04 -4.33
CA LYS A 14 -9.43 -6.90 -3.16
C LYS A 14 -8.05 -6.73 -2.53
N ASN A 15 -7.02 -6.61 -3.34
CA ASN A 15 -5.66 -6.40 -2.85
C ASN A 15 -5.56 -5.08 -2.11
N LEU A 16 -6.15 -4.02 -2.66
CA LEU A 16 -6.17 -2.72 -2.01
C LEU A 16 -6.88 -2.79 -0.66
N LEU A 17 -8.08 -3.35 -0.63
CA LEU A 17 -8.84 -3.45 0.61
C LEU A 17 -8.13 -4.31 1.65
N GLY A 18 -7.50 -5.39 1.21
CA GLY A 18 -6.72 -6.25 2.11
C GLY A 18 -5.54 -5.50 2.71
N PHE A 19 -4.86 -4.70 1.88
CA PHE A 19 -3.75 -3.89 2.36
C PHE A 19 -4.21 -2.87 3.40
N LEU A 20 -5.28 -2.15 3.11
CA LEU A 20 -5.84 -1.17 4.05
C LEU A 20 -6.28 -1.84 5.36
N GLY A 21 -6.87 -3.03 5.26
CA GLY A 21 -7.27 -3.78 6.44
C GLY A 21 -6.09 -4.14 7.33
N ARG A 22 -4.95 -4.45 6.74
CA ARG A 22 -3.73 -4.73 7.52
C ARG A 22 -3.21 -3.48 8.22
N LEU A 23 -3.23 -2.34 7.53
CA LEU A 23 -2.86 -1.08 8.18
C LEU A 23 -3.80 -0.76 9.34
N ASP A 24 -5.11 -0.99 9.15
CA ASP A 24 -6.09 -0.77 10.20
C ASP A 24 -5.84 -1.68 11.41
N GLN A 25 -5.49 -2.93 11.18
CA GLN A 25 -5.18 -3.87 12.25
C GLN A 25 -4.01 -3.38 13.10
N HIS A 26 -3.07 -2.68 12.50
CA HIS A 26 -1.89 -2.18 13.20
C HIS A 26 -2.05 -0.72 13.61
N HIS A 27 -3.24 -0.15 13.44
CA HIS A 27 -3.56 1.23 13.83
C HIS A 27 -2.65 2.24 13.11
N VAL A 28 -2.33 1.98 11.86
CA VAL A 28 -1.52 2.88 11.05
C VAL A 28 -2.47 3.75 10.22
N PRO A 29 -2.54 5.06 10.48
CA PRO A 29 -3.36 5.95 9.65
C PRO A 29 -2.76 6.09 8.27
N TYR A 30 -3.62 6.30 7.28
CA TYR A 30 -3.18 6.43 5.89
C TYR A 30 -4.06 7.40 5.14
N ASP A 31 -3.55 7.87 4.01
CA ASP A 31 -4.30 8.68 3.07
C ASP A 31 -4.32 7.97 1.72
N LEU A 32 -5.36 8.24 0.94
CA LEU A 32 -5.47 7.73 -0.41
C LEU A 32 -5.32 8.88 -1.40
N ALA A 33 -4.63 8.62 -2.50
CA ALA A 33 -4.44 9.62 -3.55
C ALA A 33 -4.51 8.96 -4.91
N SER A 34 -4.90 9.72 -5.92
CA SER A 34 -4.83 9.26 -7.30
C SER A 34 -3.96 10.25 -8.05
N ILE A 35 -2.71 9.88 -8.28
CA ILE A 35 -1.73 10.75 -8.90
C ILE A 35 -1.75 10.57 -10.42
N ARG A 36 -2.12 9.39 -10.88
CA ARG A 36 -2.23 9.09 -12.30
C ARG A 36 -3.47 8.24 -12.56
N PRO A 37 -3.98 8.21 -13.81
CA PRO A 37 -5.17 7.42 -14.12
C PRO A 37 -4.98 5.94 -13.80
N GLU A 38 -6.09 5.32 -13.38
CA GLU A 38 -6.13 3.88 -13.16
C GLU A 38 -5.16 3.37 -12.10
N ALA A 39 -4.87 4.21 -11.11
CA ALA A 39 -4.00 3.83 -10.00
C ALA A 39 -4.46 4.54 -8.74
N ILE A 40 -4.36 3.84 -7.63
CA ILE A 40 -4.64 4.39 -6.31
C ILE A 40 -3.40 4.24 -5.45
N MET A 41 -2.96 5.32 -4.86
CA MET A 41 -1.81 5.33 -3.97
C MET A 41 -2.27 5.38 -2.52
N VAL A 42 -1.69 4.52 -1.70
CA VAL A 42 -1.87 4.54 -0.26
C VAL A 42 -0.60 5.16 0.34
N GLN A 43 -0.77 6.22 1.09
CA GLN A 43 0.34 6.94 1.71
C GLN A 43 0.23 6.82 3.22
N PHE A 44 1.31 6.44 3.87
CA PHE A 44 1.34 6.38 5.32
C PHE A 44 2.76 6.60 5.81
N ALA A 45 2.88 6.88 7.11
CA ALA A 45 4.16 7.16 7.72
C ALA A 45 4.39 6.28 8.93
N LEU A 46 5.63 5.87 9.11
CA LEU A 46 6.12 5.23 10.32
C LEU A 46 7.26 6.09 10.83
N PRO A 47 7.72 5.90 12.08
CA PRO A 47 8.83 6.72 12.58
C PRO A 47 10.04 6.66 11.65
N GLY A 48 10.45 7.83 11.13
CA GLY A 48 11.58 7.95 10.24
C GLY A 48 11.34 7.46 8.82
N GLU A 49 10.10 7.15 8.44
CA GLU A 49 9.79 6.60 7.13
C GLU A 49 8.48 7.16 6.59
N ARG A 50 8.43 7.37 5.29
CA ARG A 50 7.20 7.68 4.57
C ARG A 50 7.04 6.65 3.47
N TRP A 51 5.86 6.04 3.41
CA TRP A 51 5.56 4.96 2.48
C TRP A 51 4.55 5.39 1.44
N GLU A 52 4.78 4.99 0.20
CA GLU A 52 3.83 5.17 -0.90
C GLU A 52 3.67 3.82 -1.58
N VAL A 53 2.45 3.28 -1.53
CA VAL A 53 2.14 2.00 -2.13
C VAL A 53 1.05 2.24 -3.15
N GLU A 54 1.35 2.05 -4.43
CA GLU A 54 0.43 2.35 -5.51
C GLU A 54 -0.09 1.06 -6.14
N PHE A 55 -1.41 0.95 -6.22
CA PHE A 55 -2.10 -0.19 -6.80
C PHE A 55 -2.59 0.20 -8.19
N LEU A 56 -2.07 -0.48 -9.20
CA LEU A 56 -2.37 -0.18 -10.59
C LEU A 56 -3.44 -1.13 -11.13
N ALA A 57 -4.23 -0.63 -12.07
CA ALA A 57 -5.35 -1.39 -12.62
C ALA A 57 -4.89 -2.70 -13.29
N GLY A 58 -3.67 -2.74 -13.79
CA GLY A 58 -3.13 -3.96 -14.39
C GLY A 58 -2.72 -5.04 -13.40
N GLY A 59 -2.81 -4.75 -12.11
CA GLY A 59 -2.47 -5.73 -11.08
C GLY A 59 -1.11 -5.50 -10.45
N ASP A 60 -0.30 -4.62 -11.01
CA ASP A 60 1.01 -4.31 -10.44
C ASP A 60 0.87 -3.45 -9.20
N VAL A 61 1.79 -3.62 -8.28
CA VAL A 61 1.88 -2.81 -7.08
C VAL A 61 3.28 -2.21 -7.03
N GLU A 62 3.36 -0.89 -6.94
CA GLU A 62 4.63 -0.18 -6.84
C GLU A 62 4.78 0.37 -5.44
N VAL A 63 5.95 0.18 -4.86
CA VAL A 63 6.21 0.56 -3.47
C VAL A 63 7.47 1.41 -3.40
N GLU A 64 7.37 2.55 -2.69
CA GLU A 64 8.53 3.35 -2.35
C GLU A 64 8.49 3.63 -0.85
N CYS A 65 9.64 3.53 -0.22
CA CYS A 65 9.80 3.87 1.18
C CYS A 65 10.91 4.90 1.29
N PHE A 66 10.55 6.11 1.72
CA PHE A 66 11.49 7.21 1.89
C PHE A 66 11.91 7.26 3.34
N ARG A 67 13.19 7.05 3.59
CA ARG A 67 13.72 7.02 4.94
C ARG A 67 14.39 8.32 5.31
N SER A 68 14.41 8.63 6.59
CA SER A 68 14.99 9.88 7.08
C SER A 68 16.49 9.97 6.82
N ASP A 69 17.15 8.83 6.56
CA ASP A 69 18.59 8.82 6.20
C ASP A 69 18.82 9.09 4.72
N GLY A 70 17.77 9.38 3.94
CA GLY A 70 17.87 9.67 2.53
C GLY A 70 17.81 8.45 1.62
N GLN A 71 17.70 7.26 2.17
CA GLN A 71 17.60 6.05 1.36
C GLN A 71 16.18 5.84 0.87
N ILE A 72 16.06 5.23 -0.31
CA ILE A 72 14.76 4.85 -0.88
C ILE A 72 14.79 3.35 -1.09
N ALA A 73 13.76 2.67 -0.59
CA ALA A 73 13.61 1.24 -0.77
C ALA A 73 12.39 0.96 -1.65
N ASP A 74 12.35 -0.23 -2.22
CA ASP A 74 11.28 -0.64 -3.13
C ASP A 74 10.37 -1.70 -2.50
N GLU A 75 9.56 -2.35 -3.34
CA GLU A 75 8.55 -3.29 -2.87
C GLU A 75 9.13 -4.47 -2.08
N SER A 76 10.42 -4.76 -2.22
CA SER A 76 11.03 -5.87 -1.50
C SER A 76 10.99 -5.68 0.01
N VAL A 77 10.77 -4.44 0.48
CA VAL A 77 10.71 -4.16 1.92
C VAL A 77 9.32 -4.39 2.51
N LEU A 78 8.30 -4.68 1.69
CA LEU A 78 6.94 -4.86 2.20
C LEU A 78 6.84 -6.03 3.19
N ASP A 79 7.50 -7.13 2.90
CA ASP A 79 7.47 -8.27 3.82
C ASP A 79 8.04 -7.90 5.18
N GLY A 80 9.13 -7.15 5.18
CA GLY A 80 9.72 -6.66 6.43
C GLY A 80 8.79 -5.70 7.16
N LEU A 81 8.01 -4.91 6.42
CA LEU A 81 7.04 -4.00 7.02
C LEU A 81 6.04 -4.76 7.90
N TRP A 82 5.45 -5.82 7.34
CA TRP A 82 4.46 -6.59 8.10
C TRP A 82 5.06 -7.23 9.33
N GLN A 83 6.28 -7.74 9.22
CA GLN A 83 6.97 -8.32 10.36
C GLN A 83 7.23 -7.29 11.45
N ARG A 84 7.67 -6.11 11.06
CA ARG A 84 7.92 -5.02 12.02
C ARG A 84 6.64 -4.59 12.72
N LEU A 85 5.55 -4.43 11.99
CA LEU A 85 4.29 -4.02 12.57
C LEU A 85 3.74 -5.09 13.51
N ALA A 86 3.90 -6.35 13.16
CA ALA A 86 3.47 -7.43 14.02
C ALA A 86 4.27 -7.47 15.32
N SER A 87 5.56 -7.17 15.26
CA SER A 87 6.42 -7.15 16.46
C SER A 87 6.14 -5.95 17.35
N ASP A 88 5.94 -4.78 16.73
CA ASP A 88 5.76 -3.53 17.48
C ASP A 88 4.33 -3.34 17.93
N GLY A 89 3.38 -3.79 17.12
CA GLY A 89 1.97 -3.56 17.38
C GLY A 89 1.41 -4.41 18.48
N GLY A 90 2.13 -5.39 18.89
CA GLY A 90 1.71 -6.23 20.00
C GLY A 90 0.28 -6.69 19.86
#